data_339884d727489d9e5f8217550eb3d1f9
#
_entry.id   339884d727489d9e5f8217550eb3d1f9
#
_cell.length_a   1.000
_cell.length_b   1.000
_cell.length_c   1.000
_cell.angle_alpha   90.00
_cell.angle_beta   90.00
_cell.angle_gamma   90.00
#
_symmetry.space_group_name_H-M   'P 1'
#
loop_
_entity.id
_entity.type
_entity.pdbx_description
1 polymer ?
#
loop_
_entity_poly.entity_id
_entity_poly.type
_entity_poly.pdbx_seq_one_letter_code
_entity_poly.pdbx_strand_id
1 'polypeptide(L)'
;MAEIKKRDHPTFNVPNYGSKKRKGVKPRWRKQRGIDNKKRVKKNFMGAEPTIGYGNKKEVKGLRADGRKPFLVNSVQELRQKISEMKTEEDKKKFLLIINHGIGTKKKQEMIELANKSSVKIANKGLNQSIISKFAGKAAGASPNNTKSKREK
;
A
#
# COMPACT_ATOMS: atom_id res chain seq x y z
N MET A 1 12.33 11.48 -11.72
CA MET A 1 12.96 10.50 -10.79
C MET A 1 13.45 9.35 -11.64
N ALA A 2 14.69 8.92 -11.46
CA ALA A 2 15.21 7.75 -12.15
C ALA A 2 14.42 6.50 -11.72
N GLU A 3 14.02 5.69 -12.68
CA GLU A 3 13.35 4.43 -12.42
C GLU A 3 14.33 3.47 -11.72
N ILE A 4 13.96 3.01 -10.54
CA ILE A 4 14.85 2.14 -9.77
C ILE A 4 14.72 0.71 -10.30
N LYS A 5 15.76 0.27 -11.02
CA LYS A 5 15.83 -1.10 -11.53
C LYS A 5 16.11 -2.07 -10.38
N LYS A 6 15.12 -2.91 -10.10
CA LYS A 6 15.29 -4.03 -9.16
C LYS A 6 16.15 -5.12 -9.82
N ARG A 7 16.80 -5.94 -8.97
CA ARG A 7 17.61 -7.05 -9.46
C ARG A 7 16.74 -8.06 -10.20
N ASP A 8 17.17 -8.47 -11.36
CA ASP A 8 16.55 -9.56 -12.11
C ASP A 8 16.80 -10.89 -11.42
N HIS A 9 15.82 -11.75 -11.45
CA HIS A 9 15.92 -13.11 -10.94
C HIS A 9 15.25 -14.09 -11.93
N PRO A 10 15.68 -15.35 -11.96
CA PRO A 10 15.05 -16.34 -12.81
C PRO A 10 13.61 -16.62 -12.37
N THR A 11 12.79 -17.09 -13.28
CA THR A 11 11.45 -17.56 -12.97
C THR A 11 11.53 -18.80 -12.08
N PHE A 12 10.99 -18.68 -10.87
CA PHE A 12 10.94 -19.80 -9.94
C PHE A 12 9.81 -20.74 -10.32
N ASN A 13 10.16 -21.88 -10.92
CA ASN A 13 9.17 -22.84 -11.35
C ASN A 13 8.44 -23.49 -10.15
N VAL A 14 7.17 -23.80 -10.35
CA VAL A 14 6.33 -24.49 -9.36
C VAL A 14 6.25 -25.95 -9.76
N PRO A 15 6.75 -26.91 -8.94
CA PRO A 15 6.64 -28.33 -9.24
C PRO A 15 5.19 -28.75 -9.46
N ASN A 16 4.96 -29.57 -10.46
CA ASN A 16 3.62 -30.07 -10.86
C ASN A 16 2.63 -29.03 -11.40
N TYR A 17 3.01 -27.75 -11.53
CA TYR A 17 2.15 -26.78 -12.19
C TYR A 17 2.05 -27.09 -13.70
N GLY A 18 0.84 -27.01 -14.23
CA GLY A 18 0.58 -27.35 -15.63
C GLY A 18 0.44 -28.86 -15.91
N SER A 19 0.61 -29.72 -14.90
CA SER A 19 0.39 -31.17 -15.06
C SER A 19 -1.09 -31.51 -15.24
N LYS A 20 -1.42 -32.29 -16.28
CA LYS A 20 -2.78 -32.76 -16.53
C LYS A 20 -3.41 -33.49 -15.34
N LYS A 21 -2.59 -34.23 -14.57
CA LYS A 21 -3.03 -34.99 -13.39
C LYS A 21 -3.27 -34.11 -12.15
N ARG A 22 -2.73 -32.88 -12.11
CA ARG A 22 -2.77 -32.00 -10.90
C ARG A 22 -3.24 -30.60 -11.23
N LYS A 23 -4.44 -30.49 -11.80
CA LYS A 23 -5.06 -29.21 -12.21
C LYS A 23 -5.22 -28.17 -11.09
N GLY A 24 -5.31 -28.60 -9.83
CA GLY A 24 -5.47 -27.71 -8.67
C GLY A 24 -4.21 -26.94 -8.23
N VAL A 25 -3.05 -27.21 -8.85
CA VAL A 25 -1.82 -26.51 -8.50
C VAL A 25 -1.81 -25.12 -9.14
N LYS A 26 -1.88 -24.07 -8.31
CA LYS A 26 -1.86 -22.67 -8.77
C LYS A 26 -0.43 -22.22 -9.13
N PRO A 27 -0.26 -21.21 -10.04
CA PRO A 27 1.05 -20.71 -10.49
C PRO A 27 1.74 -19.82 -9.45
N ARG A 28 1.76 -20.23 -8.21
CA ARG A 28 2.46 -19.51 -7.14
C ARG A 28 3.48 -20.41 -6.46
N TRP A 29 4.65 -19.87 -6.20
CA TRP A 29 5.69 -20.62 -5.51
C TRP A 29 5.25 -21.06 -4.12
N ARG A 30 5.62 -22.30 -3.76
CA ARG A 30 5.45 -22.88 -2.43
C ARG A 30 6.74 -23.58 -2.03
N LYS A 31 7.10 -23.45 -0.76
CA LYS A 31 8.25 -24.17 -0.20
C LYS A 31 7.98 -25.67 -0.22
N GLN A 32 8.93 -26.44 -0.73
CA GLN A 32 8.84 -27.90 -0.80
C GLN A 32 9.06 -28.49 0.58
N ARG A 33 8.23 -29.46 0.97
CA ARG A 33 8.26 -30.08 2.29
C ARG A 33 8.56 -31.57 2.26
N GLY A 34 8.25 -32.29 1.17
CA GLY A 34 8.44 -33.73 1.06
C GLY A 34 9.92 -34.14 1.18
N ILE A 35 10.19 -35.24 1.88
CA ILE A 35 11.55 -35.75 2.09
C ILE A 35 12.24 -36.07 0.77
N ASP A 36 11.52 -36.67 -0.18
CA ASP A 36 12.07 -37.09 -1.47
C ASP A 36 11.97 -36.01 -2.56
N ASN A 37 11.57 -34.81 -2.19
CA ASN A 37 11.42 -33.74 -3.18
C ASN A 37 12.77 -33.29 -3.72
N LYS A 38 13.03 -33.63 -4.99
CA LYS A 38 14.28 -33.37 -5.69
C LYS A 38 14.66 -31.88 -5.73
N LYS A 39 13.68 -30.99 -5.74
CA LYS A 39 13.91 -29.55 -5.66
C LYS A 39 14.40 -29.13 -4.26
N ARG A 40 13.83 -29.70 -3.20
CA ARG A 40 14.30 -29.47 -1.82
C ARG A 40 15.74 -29.93 -1.64
N VAL A 41 16.11 -31.05 -2.26
CA VAL A 41 17.48 -31.61 -2.25
C VAL A 41 18.41 -30.86 -3.21
N LYS A 42 17.91 -29.83 -3.92
CA LYS A 42 18.69 -28.99 -4.86
C LYS A 42 19.36 -29.76 -5.98
N LYS A 43 18.69 -30.74 -6.57
CA LYS A 43 19.21 -31.43 -7.76
C LYS A 43 19.25 -30.44 -8.94
N ASN A 44 20.36 -30.43 -9.69
CA ASN A 44 20.65 -29.44 -10.74
C ASN A 44 19.56 -29.28 -11.80
N PHE A 45 18.86 -30.34 -12.15
CA PHE A 45 17.81 -30.33 -13.16
C PHE A 45 16.47 -29.71 -12.69
N MET A 46 16.33 -29.35 -11.40
CA MET A 46 15.07 -28.86 -10.85
C MET A 46 14.87 -27.34 -10.99
N GLY A 47 15.82 -26.62 -11.54
CA GLY A 47 15.77 -25.17 -11.71
C GLY A 47 15.90 -24.39 -10.39
N ALA A 48 15.95 -23.07 -10.51
CA ALA A 48 16.17 -22.15 -9.39
C ALA A 48 15.01 -22.14 -8.39
N GLU A 49 15.35 -21.92 -7.13
CA GLU A 49 14.40 -21.65 -6.05
C GLU A 49 14.67 -20.29 -5.38
N PRO A 50 13.69 -19.63 -4.76
CA PRO A 50 13.90 -18.39 -4.03
C PRO A 50 14.91 -18.59 -2.90
N THR A 51 16.01 -17.87 -2.96
CA THR A 51 17.05 -17.83 -1.92
C THR A 51 17.35 -16.37 -1.55
N ILE A 52 18.06 -16.17 -0.43
CA ILE A 52 18.48 -14.84 0.03
C ILE A 52 19.30 -14.10 -1.04
N GLY A 53 20.12 -14.83 -1.81
CA GLY A 53 20.97 -14.27 -2.87
C GLY A 53 20.21 -13.56 -4.00
N TYR A 54 18.93 -13.86 -4.21
CA TYR A 54 18.07 -13.17 -5.18
C TYR A 54 17.40 -11.90 -4.61
N GLY A 55 17.67 -11.55 -3.36
CA GLY A 55 17.13 -10.32 -2.75
C GLY A 55 17.70 -9.06 -3.37
N ASN A 56 16.93 -7.97 -3.30
CA ASN A 56 17.39 -6.66 -3.72
C ASN A 56 18.43 -6.08 -2.75
N LYS A 57 19.29 -5.17 -3.23
CA LYS A 57 20.22 -4.39 -2.41
C LYS A 57 19.46 -3.63 -1.32
N LYS A 58 20.10 -3.32 -0.18
CA LYS A 58 19.50 -2.59 0.95
C LYS A 58 18.89 -1.25 0.54
N GLU A 59 19.54 -0.53 -0.36
CA GLU A 59 19.12 0.78 -0.86
C GLU A 59 17.77 0.73 -1.60
N VAL A 60 17.53 -0.35 -2.34
CA VAL A 60 16.34 -0.53 -3.18
C VAL A 60 15.28 -1.40 -2.50
N LYS A 61 15.66 -2.11 -1.45
CA LYS A 61 14.75 -3.00 -0.73
C LYS A 61 13.62 -2.21 -0.06
N GLY A 62 12.38 -2.60 -0.34
CA GLY A 62 11.20 -1.94 0.22
C GLY A 62 10.70 -0.72 -0.56
N LEU A 63 11.45 -0.24 -1.55
CA LEU A 63 10.96 0.83 -2.42
C LEU A 63 9.94 0.29 -3.43
N ARG A 64 8.99 1.12 -3.82
CA ARG A 64 8.08 0.83 -4.92
C ARG A 64 8.77 1.04 -6.27
N ALA A 65 8.09 0.66 -7.36
CA ALA A 65 8.62 0.87 -8.72
C ALA A 65 8.97 2.34 -8.98
N ASP A 66 8.16 3.27 -8.46
CA ASP A 66 8.38 4.73 -8.54
C ASP A 66 9.60 5.22 -7.72
N GLY A 67 10.36 4.34 -7.07
CA GLY A 67 11.47 4.72 -6.18
C GLY A 67 11.06 5.31 -4.84
N ARG A 68 9.77 5.37 -4.53
CA ARG A 68 9.25 5.95 -3.29
C ARG A 68 9.21 4.93 -2.16
N LYS A 69 9.53 5.39 -0.95
CA LYS A 69 9.43 4.60 0.27
C LYS A 69 7.99 4.63 0.76
N PRO A 70 7.27 3.48 0.79
CA PRO A 70 5.93 3.43 1.33
C PRO A 70 5.97 3.53 2.85
N PHE A 71 5.04 4.29 3.44
CA PHE A 71 4.76 4.27 4.88
C PHE A 71 3.27 4.14 5.15
N LEU A 72 2.94 3.28 6.09
CA LEU A 72 1.56 3.01 6.50
C LEU A 72 1.19 3.99 7.61
N VAL A 73 -0.02 4.56 7.54
CA VAL A 73 -0.56 5.46 8.55
C VAL A 73 -1.89 4.92 9.07
N ASN A 74 -2.02 4.86 10.39
CA ASN A 74 -3.16 4.32 11.10
C ASN A 74 -4.06 5.42 11.71
N SER A 75 -3.55 6.64 11.88
CA SER A 75 -4.32 7.74 12.47
C SER A 75 -4.01 9.09 11.82
N VAL A 76 -4.95 10.04 11.96
CA VAL A 76 -4.76 11.42 11.49
C VAL A 76 -3.59 12.10 12.21
N GLN A 77 -3.42 11.82 13.51
CA GLN A 77 -2.33 12.38 14.31
C GLN A 77 -0.97 11.91 13.82
N GLU A 78 -0.84 10.58 13.56
CA GLU A 78 0.39 10.01 12.99
C GLU A 78 0.72 10.64 11.62
N LEU A 79 -0.30 10.90 10.80
CA LEU A 79 -0.09 11.59 9.52
C LEU A 79 0.45 13.02 9.73
N ARG A 80 -0.12 13.79 10.66
CA ARG A 80 0.33 15.15 10.96
C ARG A 80 1.78 15.16 11.46
N GLN A 81 2.14 14.24 12.35
CA GLN A 81 3.51 14.07 12.83
C GLN A 81 4.48 13.75 11.68
N LYS A 82 4.11 12.80 10.82
CA LYS A 82 4.94 12.45 9.65
C LYS A 82 5.11 13.59 8.67
N ILE A 83 4.07 14.39 8.44
CA ILE A 83 4.16 15.58 7.59
C ILE A 83 5.08 16.64 8.22
N SER A 84 5.02 16.82 9.54
CA SER A 84 5.90 17.77 10.24
C SER A 84 7.39 17.33 10.24
N GLU A 85 7.66 16.03 10.27
CA GLU A 85 9.00 15.47 10.11
C GLU A 85 9.59 15.72 8.71
N MET A 86 8.74 15.79 7.68
CA MET A 86 9.13 16.02 6.28
C MET A 86 9.27 17.52 6.02
N LYS A 87 10.42 18.11 6.35
CA LYS A 87 10.66 19.56 6.21
C LYS A 87 10.84 19.99 4.75
N THR A 88 11.41 19.14 3.91
CA THR A 88 11.79 19.50 2.54
C THR A 88 10.78 18.94 1.51
N GLU A 89 10.52 19.69 0.44
CA GLU A 89 9.66 19.22 -0.67
C GLU A 89 10.23 17.97 -1.37
N GLU A 90 11.56 17.82 -1.37
CA GLU A 90 12.22 16.62 -1.89
C GLU A 90 11.89 15.38 -1.07
N ASP A 91 11.84 15.51 0.26
CA ASP A 91 11.49 14.40 1.14
C ASP A 91 10.02 13.98 0.92
N LYS A 92 9.10 14.92 0.79
CA LYS A 92 7.71 14.63 0.47
C LYS A 92 7.56 13.86 -0.84
N LYS A 93 8.40 14.15 -1.85
CA LYS A 93 8.42 13.42 -3.13
C LYS A 93 8.99 12.00 -3.00
N LYS A 94 9.90 11.73 -2.05
CA LYS A 94 10.50 10.41 -1.80
C LYS A 94 9.56 9.44 -1.10
N PHE A 95 8.53 9.93 -0.41
CA PHE A 95 7.59 9.11 0.34
C PHE A 95 6.27 8.84 -0.40
N LEU A 96 5.65 7.74 -0.06
CA LEU A 96 4.34 7.35 -0.57
C LEU A 96 3.44 6.94 0.60
N LEU A 97 2.38 7.68 0.83
CA LEU A 97 1.44 7.41 1.90
C LEU A 97 0.53 6.23 1.56
N ILE A 98 0.40 5.29 2.49
CA ILE A 98 -0.59 4.21 2.45
C ILE A 98 -1.51 4.37 3.67
N ILE A 99 -2.78 4.63 3.43
CA ILE A 99 -3.79 4.71 4.49
C ILE A 99 -4.25 3.30 4.84
N ASN A 100 -4.27 2.97 6.13
CA ASN A 100 -4.74 1.65 6.58
C ASN A 100 -6.21 1.43 6.18
N HIS A 101 -6.55 0.19 5.83
CA HIS A 101 -7.91 -0.18 5.41
C HIS A 101 -8.96 -0.09 6.54
N GLY A 102 -8.54 -0.30 7.79
CA GLY A 102 -9.41 -0.23 8.97
C GLY A 102 -9.88 1.17 9.35
N ILE A 103 -9.43 2.22 8.65
CA ILE A 103 -9.81 3.62 8.93
C ILE A 103 -11.18 3.92 8.33
N GLY A 104 -12.10 4.47 9.16
CA GLY A 104 -13.42 4.87 8.72
C GLY A 104 -13.39 6.01 7.68
N THR A 105 -14.45 6.10 6.87
CA THR A 105 -14.53 6.97 5.68
C THR A 105 -14.28 8.44 5.99
N LYS A 106 -14.84 8.98 7.10
CA LYS A 106 -14.64 10.38 7.50
C LYS A 106 -13.17 10.70 7.76
N LYS A 107 -12.49 9.89 8.61
CA LYS A 107 -11.05 10.05 8.90
C LYS A 107 -10.19 9.87 7.65
N LYS A 108 -10.58 8.95 6.78
CA LYS A 108 -9.87 8.73 5.51
C LYS A 108 -9.94 9.96 4.59
N GLN A 109 -11.09 10.64 4.53
CA GLN A 109 -11.25 11.90 3.78
C GLN A 109 -10.37 13.00 4.34
N GLU A 110 -10.41 13.20 5.68
CA GLU A 110 -9.54 14.18 6.35
C GLU A 110 -8.07 13.93 6.05
N MET A 111 -7.63 12.67 6.10
CA MET A 111 -6.26 12.30 5.74
C MET A 111 -5.91 12.61 4.29
N ILE A 112 -6.83 12.39 3.35
CA ILE A 112 -6.63 12.69 1.94
C ILE A 112 -6.50 14.20 1.72
N GLU A 113 -7.33 15.01 2.39
CA GLU A 113 -7.26 16.46 2.31
C GLU A 113 -5.94 17.00 2.89
N LEU A 114 -5.52 16.50 4.05
CA LEU A 114 -4.24 16.86 4.66
C LEU A 114 -3.06 16.50 3.77
N ALA A 115 -3.07 15.31 3.19
CA ALA A 115 -2.00 14.86 2.30
C ALA A 115 -1.95 15.66 0.99
N ASN A 116 -3.12 16.04 0.42
CA ASN A 116 -3.20 16.91 -0.75
C ASN A 116 -2.67 18.32 -0.44
N LYS A 117 -3.03 18.91 0.72
CA LYS A 117 -2.49 20.22 1.19
C LYS A 117 -0.97 20.19 1.35
N SER A 118 -0.44 19.06 1.78
CA SER A 118 1.01 18.89 2.02
C SER A 118 1.78 18.36 0.80
N SER A 119 1.11 18.20 -0.37
CA SER A 119 1.70 17.67 -1.61
C SER A 119 2.30 16.24 -1.50
N VAL A 120 1.82 15.43 -0.55
CA VAL A 120 2.26 14.05 -0.36
C VAL A 120 1.43 13.10 -1.21
N LYS A 121 2.10 12.23 -1.99
CA LYS A 121 1.41 11.25 -2.85
C LYS A 121 0.79 10.12 -2.02
N ILE A 122 -0.48 9.81 -2.29
CA ILE A 122 -1.21 8.70 -1.67
C ILE A 122 -1.32 7.54 -2.64
N ALA A 123 -1.04 6.32 -2.15
CA ALA A 123 -1.11 5.08 -2.95
C ALA A 123 -2.54 4.57 -3.15
N ASN A 124 -3.39 4.70 -2.13
CA ASN A 124 -4.72 4.10 -2.06
C ASN A 124 -5.82 5.14 -1.76
N LYS A 125 -5.95 6.16 -2.60
CA LYS A 125 -7.00 7.18 -2.47
C LYS A 125 -8.42 6.59 -2.41
N GLY A 126 -8.71 5.56 -3.18
CA GLY A 126 -9.87 4.65 -3.23
C GLY A 126 -11.16 5.02 -2.47
N LEU A 127 -11.56 6.29 -2.50
CA LEU A 127 -12.92 6.70 -2.17
C LEU A 127 -13.70 6.75 -3.47
N ASN A 128 -14.71 5.91 -3.61
CA ASN A 128 -15.62 5.97 -4.74
C ASN A 128 -16.22 7.38 -4.81
N GLN A 129 -16.26 7.99 -5.98
CA GLN A 129 -16.80 9.34 -6.17
C GLN A 129 -18.23 9.47 -5.63
N SER A 130 -19.03 8.40 -5.66
CA SER A 130 -20.37 8.33 -5.06
C SER A 130 -20.37 8.52 -3.53
N ILE A 131 -19.29 8.18 -2.84
CA ILE A 131 -19.14 8.40 -1.39
C ILE A 131 -18.73 9.85 -1.13
N ILE A 132 -17.85 10.40 -1.96
CA ILE A 132 -17.42 11.80 -1.84
C ILE A 132 -18.59 12.76 -2.02
N SER A 133 -19.45 12.55 -3.02
CA SER A 133 -20.64 13.38 -3.29
C SER A 133 -21.66 13.33 -2.16
N LYS A 134 -21.88 12.18 -1.53
CA LYS A 134 -22.78 12.06 -0.36
C LYS A 134 -22.32 12.86 0.86
N PHE A 135 -21.02 13.05 1.04
CA PHE A 135 -20.49 13.83 2.16
C PHE A 135 -20.31 15.32 1.83
N ALA A 136 -20.05 15.69 0.58
CA ALA A 136 -20.00 17.07 0.12
C ALA A 136 -21.39 17.75 0.24
N GLY A 137 -22.47 17.04 -0.09
CA GLY A 137 -23.84 17.53 0.06
C GLY A 137 -24.28 17.75 1.52
N LYS A 138 -23.66 17.05 2.48
CA LYS A 138 -24.00 17.17 3.90
C LYS A 138 -23.28 18.33 4.61
N ALA A 139 -22.15 18.77 4.09
CA ALA A 139 -21.40 19.92 4.60
C ALA A 139 -22.03 21.27 4.17
N ALA A 140 -22.69 21.30 3.02
CA ALA A 140 -23.38 22.49 2.50
C ALA A 140 -24.76 22.77 3.15
N GLY A 141 -25.29 21.79 3.93
CA GLY A 141 -26.64 21.88 4.55
C GLY A 141 -26.67 22.27 6.04
N ALA A 142 -25.54 22.55 6.66
CA ALA A 142 -25.49 23.01 8.05
C ALA A 142 -25.57 24.55 8.10
N SER A 143 -26.76 25.08 7.87
CA SER A 143 -27.08 26.47 8.19
C SER A 143 -27.16 26.67 9.70
N PRO A 144 -26.50 27.66 10.28
CA PRO A 144 -26.61 27.98 11.69
C PRO A 144 -27.87 28.85 11.89
N ASN A 145 -28.96 28.27 12.25
CA ASN A 145 -30.11 29.03 12.75
C ASN A 145 -30.92 28.21 13.73
N ASN A 146 -30.87 28.57 15.01
CA ASN A 146 -32.03 29.05 15.70
C ASN A 146 -31.72 29.46 17.14
N THR A 147 -31.42 30.72 17.33
CA THR A 147 -31.63 31.41 18.59
C THR A 147 -33.12 31.53 18.82
N LYS A 148 -33.71 30.66 19.64
CA LYS A 148 -35.04 30.86 20.19
C LYS A 148 -34.98 31.90 21.32
N SER A 149 -35.49 33.06 21.04
CA SER A 149 -35.82 34.11 22.01
C SER A 149 -36.67 33.55 23.16
N LYS A 150 -36.25 33.80 24.38
CA LYS A 150 -37.09 33.72 25.58
C LYS A 150 -38.30 34.62 25.42
N ARG A 151 -39.48 34.07 25.57
CA ARG A 151 -40.65 34.82 25.94
C ARG A 151 -40.77 34.85 27.45
N GLU A 152 -40.63 36.01 28.00
CA GLU A 152 -41.17 36.39 29.32
C GLU A 152 -42.67 36.44 29.25
N LYS A 153 -43.31 35.76 30.17
CA LYS A 153 -44.47 36.24 30.95
C LYS A 153 -44.66 35.28 32.13
#